data_7fc6e5eecd49dbb560c8c22158e9c97c
#
_entry.id   7fc6e5eecd49dbb560c8c22158e9c97c
#
_cell.length_a   1.000
_cell.length_b   1.000
_cell.length_c   1.000
_cell.angle_alpha   90.00
_cell.angle_beta   90.00
_cell.angle_gamma   90.00
#
_symmetry.space_group_name_H-M   'P 1'
#
loop_
_entity.id
_entity.type
_entity.pdbx_description
1 polymer ?
#
loop_
_entity_poly.entity_id
_entity_poly.type
_entity_poly.pdbx_seq_one_letter_code
_entity_poly.pdbx_strand_id
1 'polypeptide(L)'
;ILFGSELPHSMQSPPDGGEESDNGEESELKVKGVNIQFEKDFMHYSISQYSQFIPIRNLLEDACRGIKFTVTRSGKLINLLKQIPSAKGAEQIILLLSLLQMMATSNHRKYLTTSHYTPSPSIMRNERMEKVIAYLNKHYTESIGLDEIASYTAMNPTAFCRYFKENTGKTFKEYVLDMRIGYACKLL
;
A
#
# COMPACT_ATOMS: atom_id res chain seq x y z
N ILE A 1 -5.88 2.16 12.87
CA ILE A 1 -4.94 1.10 12.51
C ILE A 1 -4.72 1.19 11.02
N LEU A 2 -3.49 0.97 10.56
CA LEU A 2 -3.13 0.81 9.15
C LEU A 2 -2.69 -0.63 8.93
N PHE A 3 -3.34 -1.30 7.99
CA PHE A 3 -2.98 -2.63 7.53
C PHE A 3 -2.43 -2.53 6.12
N GLY A 4 -1.29 -3.18 5.87
CA GLY A 4 -0.79 -3.38 4.52
C GLY A 4 -1.59 -4.44 3.77
N SER A 5 -1.41 -4.47 2.44
CA SER A 5 -2.00 -5.51 1.59
C SER A 5 -1.54 -6.90 2.06
N GLU A 6 -2.45 -7.88 1.99
CA GLU A 6 -2.17 -9.30 2.29
C GLU A 6 -1.79 -9.60 3.76
N LEU A 7 -1.88 -8.62 4.69
CA LEU A 7 -1.73 -8.92 6.10
C LEU A 7 -2.99 -9.61 6.63
N PRO A 8 -2.94 -10.89 7.00
CA PRO A 8 -4.08 -11.57 7.59
C PRO A 8 -4.45 -10.89 8.92
N HIS A 9 -5.68 -10.44 9.04
CA HIS A 9 -6.16 -9.81 10.25
C HIS A 9 -7.63 -10.13 10.48
N SER A 10 -8.03 -10.14 11.74
CA SER A 10 -9.41 -10.21 12.17
C SER A 10 -9.68 -9.11 13.19
N MET A 11 -10.87 -8.57 13.15
CA MET A 11 -11.35 -7.64 14.18
C MET A 11 -12.43 -8.36 14.98
N GLN A 12 -12.22 -8.43 16.29
CA GLN A 12 -13.21 -8.97 17.22
C GLN A 12 -13.60 -7.86 18.19
N SER A 13 -14.88 -7.77 18.48
CA SER A 13 -15.33 -6.96 19.62
C SER A 13 -14.76 -7.58 20.91
N PRO A 14 -14.31 -6.78 21.88
CA PRO A 14 -13.92 -7.35 23.16
C PRO A 14 -15.11 -8.16 23.71
N PRO A 15 -14.85 -9.32 24.31
CA PRO A 15 -15.90 -10.00 25.06
C PRO A 15 -16.41 -9.01 26.10
N ASP A 16 -17.72 -8.93 26.25
CA ASP A 16 -18.41 -7.97 27.08
C ASP A 16 -17.73 -7.83 28.45
N GLY A 17 -16.92 -6.80 28.60
CA GLY A 17 -16.55 -6.22 29.87
C GLY A 17 -17.67 -5.28 30.29
N GLY A 18 -18.88 -5.79 30.32
CA GLY A 18 -20.01 -5.06 30.85
C GLY A 18 -19.74 -4.88 32.34
N GLU A 19 -19.50 -3.65 32.77
CA GLU A 19 -19.92 -3.29 34.13
C GLU A 19 -21.41 -3.64 34.19
N GLU A 20 -21.75 -4.58 35.06
CA GLU A 20 -23.13 -4.92 35.37
C GLU A 20 -23.85 -3.63 35.77
N SER A 21 -24.52 -3.02 34.81
CA SER A 21 -25.50 -1.99 35.14
C SER A 21 -26.70 -2.72 35.72
N ASP A 22 -27.01 -2.41 36.95
CA ASP A 22 -28.05 -2.99 37.83
C ASP A 22 -29.49 -2.90 37.26
N ASN A 23 -29.68 -2.60 35.99
CA ASN A 23 -30.97 -2.36 35.36
C ASN A 23 -31.27 -3.22 34.10
N GLY A 24 -30.64 -4.37 33.90
CA GLY A 24 -31.16 -5.40 32.99
C GLY A 24 -31.36 -5.00 31.51
N GLU A 25 -30.90 -3.85 31.06
CA GLU A 25 -30.93 -3.44 29.68
C GLU A 25 -29.59 -3.80 28.99
N GLU A 26 -29.63 -4.74 28.05
CA GLU A 26 -28.51 -5.03 27.13
C GLU A 26 -28.16 -3.75 26.38
N SER A 27 -27.12 -3.05 26.83
CA SER A 27 -26.60 -1.90 26.10
C SER A 27 -25.82 -2.39 24.89
N GLU A 28 -26.42 -2.36 23.69
CA GLU A 28 -25.71 -2.56 22.44
C GLU A 28 -24.53 -1.57 22.35
N LEU A 29 -23.32 -2.08 22.48
CA LEU A 29 -22.10 -1.31 22.25
C LEU A 29 -22.02 -0.90 20.77
N LYS A 30 -22.46 0.30 20.46
CA LYS A 30 -22.36 0.87 19.08
C LYS A 30 -20.96 1.39 18.83
N VAL A 31 -20.16 0.65 18.06
CA VAL A 31 -18.87 1.10 17.59
C VAL A 31 -19.07 1.91 16.29
N LYS A 32 -18.60 3.16 16.27
CA LYS A 32 -18.54 3.99 15.06
C LYS A 32 -17.11 3.98 14.54
N GLY A 33 -16.93 3.58 13.27
CA GLY A 33 -15.63 3.55 12.62
C GLY A 33 -15.71 4.04 11.18
N VAL A 34 -14.58 4.46 10.65
CA VAL A 34 -14.38 4.77 9.24
C VAL A 34 -13.37 3.77 8.71
N ASN A 35 -13.74 3.03 7.66
CA ASN A 35 -12.83 2.15 6.93
C ASN A 35 -12.47 2.83 5.61
N ILE A 36 -11.18 3.03 5.37
CA ILE A 36 -10.65 3.61 4.13
C ILE A 36 -9.81 2.53 3.47
N GLN A 37 -10.20 2.18 2.25
CA GLN A 37 -9.50 1.20 1.43
C GLN A 37 -8.99 1.91 0.17
N PHE A 38 -7.77 1.58 -0.23
CA PHE A 38 -7.18 2.04 -1.48
C PHE A 38 -6.30 0.94 -2.06
N GLU A 39 -6.11 0.97 -3.37
CA GLU A 39 -5.32 -0.02 -4.09
C GLU A 39 -3.86 -0.04 -3.62
N LYS A 40 -3.21 -1.21 -3.69
CA LYS A 40 -1.80 -1.37 -3.30
C LYS A 40 -0.88 -0.45 -4.10
N ASP A 41 -1.18 -0.24 -5.37
CA ASP A 41 -0.46 0.59 -6.31
C ASP A 41 -0.93 2.06 -6.32
N PHE A 42 -1.78 2.46 -5.36
CA PHE A 42 -2.26 3.83 -5.22
C PHE A 42 -1.09 4.83 -5.26
N MET A 43 -1.08 5.64 -6.32
CA MET A 43 -0.04 6.64 -6.58
C MET A 43 1.41 6.09 -6.53
N HIS A 44 1.59 4.80 -6.78
CA HIS A 44 2.89 4.12 -6.67
C HIS A 44 4.01 4.88 -7.40
N TYR A 45 3.77 5.29 -8.66
CA TYR A 45 4.74 6.06 -9.44
C TYR A 45 5.12 7.38 -8.76
N SER A 46 4.13 8.17 -8.33
CA SER A 46 4.39 9.47 -7.68
C SER A 46 5.09 9.30 -6.34
N ILE A 47 4.63 8.36 -5.52
CA ILE A 47 5.21 8.07 -4.20
C ILE A 47 6.66 7.58 -4.33
N SER A 48 6.98 6.84 -5.39
CA SER A 48 8.34 6.33 -5.62
C SER A 48 9.30 7.37 -6.19
N GLN A 49 8.82 8.31 -7.00
CA GLN A 49 9.66 9.26 -7.74
C GLN A 49 9.97 10.55 -6.97
N TYR A 50 9.07 11.00 -6.12
CA TYR A 50 9.26 12.26 -5.41
C TYR A 50 9.76 12.04 -3.99
N SER A 51 10.92 12.62 -3.66
CA SER A 51 11.54 12.50 -2.32
C SER A 51 10.65 13.00 -1.19
N GLN A 52 9.72 13.91 -1.48
CA GLN A 52 8.74 14.42 -0.52
C GLN A 52 7.80 13.33 0.01
N PHE A 53 7.61 12.24 -0.74
CA PHE A 53 6.78 11.11 -0.33
C PHE A 53 7.54 9.99 0.38
N ILE A 54 8.86 10.12 0.61
CA ILE A 54 9.64 9.11 1.35
C ILE A 54 8.99 8.72 2.68
N PRO A 55 8.48 9.64 3.52
CA PRO A 55 7.84 9.25 4.77
C PRO A 55 6.57 8.40 4.56
N ILE A 56 5.77 8.71 3.53
CA ILE A 56 4.56 7.95 3.20
C ILE A 56 4.95 6.57 2.65
N ARG A 57 5.95 6.51 1.77
CA ARG A 57 6.46 5.23 1.25
C ARG A 57 6.89 4.30 2.37
N ASN A 58 7.73 4.77 3.27
CA ASN A 58 8.19 3.99 4.42
C ASN A 58 7.03 3.54 5.32
N LEU A 59 6.03 4.41 5.52
CA LEU A 59 4.81 4.06 6.25
C LEU A 59 4.04 2.91 5.59
N LEU A 60 3.87 2.95 4.26
CA LEU A 60 3.15 1.93 3.51
C LEU A 60 3.93 0.60 3.46
N GLU A 61 5.25 0.66 3.35
CA GLU A 61 6.12 -0.52 3.48
C GLU A 61 6.01 -1.15 4.89
N ASP A 62 6.09 -0.34 5.93
CA ASP A 62 5.93 -0.78 7.33
C ASP A 62 4.53 -1.34 7.63
N ALA A 63 3.52 -0.95 6.87
CA ALA A 63 2.13 -1.38 7.08
C ALA A 63 1.91 -2.88 6.89
N CYS A 64 2.83 -3.59 6.20
CA CYS A 64 2.84 -5.06 6.13
C CYS A 64 2.89 -5.73 7.51
N ARG A 65 3.35 -5.01 8.54
CA ARG A 65 3.40 -5.45 9.94
C ARG A 65 2.18 -5.04 10.75
N GLY A 66 1.24 -4.32 10.15
CA GLY A 66 0.12 -3.69 10.86
C GLY A 66 0.60 -2.61 11.84
N ILE A 67 0.06 -1.42 11.73
CA ILE A 67 0.47 -0.29 12.56
C ILE A 67 -0.72 0.26 13.30
N LYS A 68 -0.68 0.21 14.63
CA LYS A 68 -1.64 0.86 15.51
C LYS A 68 -1.12 2.25 15.88
N PHE A 69 -1.96 3.27 15.69
CA PHE A 69 -1.69 4.64 16.10
C PHE A 69 -2.49 4.96 17.36
N THR A 70 -1.82 5.52 18.36
CA THR A 70 -2.51 6.06 19.53
C THR A 70 -2.85 7.51 19.24
N VAL A 71 -4.13 7.80 19.10
CA VAL A 71 -4.63 9.15 18.84
C VAL A 71 -4.81 9.84 20.19
N THR A 72 -3.79 10.54 20.65
CA THR A 72 -3.94 11.50 21.74
C THR A 72 -4.75 12.68 21.21
N ARG A 73 -6.05 12.72 21.50
CA ARG A 73 -6.99 13.85 21.30
C ARG A 73 -6.67 14.89 20.20
N SER A 74 -5.86 14.55 19.20
CA SER A 74 -5.54 15.39 18.05
C SER A 74 -6.79 15.46 17.18
N GLY A 75 -7.60 16.48 17.35
CA GLY A 75 -8.81 16.71 16.57
C GLY A 75 -8.56 16.72 15.06
N LYS A 76 -7.32 17.00 14.62
CA LYS A 76 -6.94 17.02 13.19
C LYS A 76 -7.10 15.67 12.50
N LEU A 77 -6.55 14.58 13.06
CA LEU A 77 -6.64 13.24 12.48
C LEU A 77 -8.08 12.76 12.43
N ILE A 78 -8.83 12.97 13.50
CA ILE A 78 -10.25 12.61 13.56
C ILE A 78 -11.06 13.42 12.54
N ASN A 79 -10.75 14.71 12.37
CA ASN A 79 -11.41 15.55 11.39
C ASN A 79 -11.14 15.08 9.96
N LEU A 80 -9.89 14.71 9.60
CA LEU A 80 -9.57 14.13 8.30
C LEU A 80 -10.35 12.85 8.05
N LEU A 81 -10.38 11.92 9.03
CA LEU A 81 -11.15 10.67 8.93
C LEU A 81 -12.65 10.91 8.71
N LYS A 82 -13.22 11.98 9.27
CA LYS A 82 -14.64 12.33 9.08
C LYS A 82 -14.90 12.98 7.74
N GLN A 83 -13.95 13.71 7.17
CA GLN A 83 -14.10 14.44 5.91
C GLN A 83 -13.92 13.51 4.68
N ILE A 84 -12.98 12.56 4.70
CA ILE A 84 -12.66 11.70 3.57
C ILE A 84 -13.90 11.00 2.97
N PRO A 85 -14.83 10.40 3.73
CA PRO A 85 -15.99 9.72 3.17
C PRO A 85 -16.97 10.64 2.43
N SER A 86 -17.00 11.92 2.77
CA SER A 86 -17.89 12.92 2.14
C SER A 86 -17.24 13.69 1.00
N ALA A 87 -15.91 13.67 0.90
CA ALA A 87 -15.14 14.31 -0.15
C ALA A 87 -15.29 13.55 -1.49
N LYS A 88 -15.09 14.26 -2.61
CA LYS A 88 -15.19 13.69 -3.96
C LYS A 88 -14.04 14.17 -4.84
N GLY A 89 -13.70 13.33 -5.84
CA GLY A 89 -12.69 13.68 -6.84
C GLY A 89 -11.31 13.91 -6.22
N ALA A 90 -10.60 14.93 -6.68
CA ALA A 90 -9.23 15.23 -6.24
C ALA A 90 -9.13 15.55 -4.75
N GLU A 91 -10.16 16.15 -4.16
CA GLU A 91 -10.19 16.48 -2.73
C GLU A 91 -10.05 15.22 -1.87
N GLN A 92 -10.70 14.12 -2.24
CA GLN A 92 -10.60 12.85 -1.52
C GLN A 92 -9.14 12.33 -1.49
N ILE A 93 -8.43 12.46 -2.62
CA ILE A 93 -7.02 12.07 -2.72
C ILE A 93 -6.14 12.98 -1.86
N ILE A 94 -6.37 14.28 -1.89
CA ILE A 94 -5.62 15.26 -1.09
C ILE A 94 -5.78 14.99 0.41
N LEU A 95 -7.00 14.72 0.86
CA LEU A 95 -7.28 14.38 2.25
C LEU A 95 -6.65 13.06 2.66
N LEU A 96 -6.66 12.04 1.76
CA LEU A 96 -5.98 10.76 2.02
C LEU A 96 -4.47 10.95 2.14
N LEU A 97 -3.83 11.69 1.24
CA LEU A 97 -2.40 12.00 1.33
C LEU A 97 -2.05 12.77 2.62
N SER A 98 -2.90 13.71 3.02
CA SER A 98 -2.75 14.46 4.27
C SER A 98 -2.85 13.55 5.49
N LEU A 99 -3.77 12.58 5.47
CA LEU A 99 -3.90 11.55 6.50
C LEU A 99 -2.66 10.68 6.57
N LEU A 100 -2.20 10.16 5.42
CA LEU A 100 -0.99 9.32 5.34
C LEU A 100 0.26 10.07 5.81
N GLN A 101 0.41 11.34 5.45
CA GLN A 101 1.51 12.18 5.91
C GLN A 101 1.49 12.37 7.44
N MET A 102 0.32 12.61 8.02
CA MET A 102 0.20 12.72 9.48
C MET A 102 0.53 11.40 10.17
N MET A 103 0.11 10.27 9.61
CA MET A 103 0.44 8.95 10.13
C MET A 103 1.94 8.65 10.00
N ALA A 104 2.56 9.02 8.88
CA ALA A 104 3.98 8.81 8.62
C ALA A 104 4.89 9.59 9.59
N THR A 105 4.47 10.79 9.98
CA THR A 105 5.21 11.65 10.91
C THR A 105 4.84 11.44 12.38
N SER A 106 3.91 10.52 12.67
CA SER A 106 3.48 10.25 14.05
C SER A 106 4.54 9.45 14.81
N ASN A 107 4.90 9.94 16.01
CA ASN A 107 5.76 9.22 16.95
C ASN A 107 4.99 8.20 17.82
N HIS A 108 3.66 8.24 17.78
CA HIS A 108 2.78 7.38 18.59
C HIS A 108 2.27 6.19 17.79
N ARG A 109 3.18 5.38 17.26
CA ARG A 109 2.86 4.19 16.48
C ARG A 109 3.42 2.92 17.14
N LYS A 110 2.66 1.83 17.06
CA LYS A 110 3.05 0.51 17.55
C LYS A 110 2.76 -0.53 16.46
N TYR A 111 3.73 -1.37 16.15
CA TYR A 111 3.51 -2.50 15.25
C TYR A 111 2.66 -3.57 15.94
N LEU A 112 1.78 -4.20 15.18
CA LEU A 112 0.90 -5.27 15.68
C LEU A 112 1.58 -6.63 15.64
N THR A 113 2.53 -6.81 14.71
CA THR A 113 3.33 -8.04 14.60
C THR A 113 4.68 -7.89 15.28
N THR A 114 5.32 -9.02 15.59
CA THR A 114 6.68 -9.05 16.16
C THR A 114 7.72 -8.60 15.13
N SER A 115 8.94 -8.26 15.60
CA SER A 115 10.08 -7.91 14.74
C SER A 115 10.53 -9.06 13.82
N HIS A 116 10.16 -10.29 14.16
CA HIS A 116 10.47 -11.50 13.37
C HIS A 116 9.39 -11.87 12.35
N TYR A 117 8.34 -11.02 12.22
CA TYR A 117 7.33 -11.26 11.20
C TYR A 117 7.95 -11.13 9.81
N THR A 118 7.97 -12.23 9.09
CA THR A 118 8.38 -12.25 7.68
C THR A 118 7.12 -12.22 6.84
N PRO A 119 6.98 -11.24 5.92
CA PRO A 119 5.87 -11.22 4.97
C PRO A 119 5.76 -12.54 4.21
N SER A 120 4.55 -12.91 3.81
CA SER A 120 4.33 -14.13 3.04
C SER A 120 5.13 -14.10 1.73
N PRO A 121 5.47 -15.27 1.14
CA PRO A 121 6.16 -15.33 -0.15
C PRO A 121 5.45 -14.56 -1.28
N SER A 122 4.13 -14.39 -1.20
CA SER A 122 3.34 -13.57 -2.13
C SER A 122 3.69 -12.09 -2.03
N ILE A 123 3.93 -11.55 -0.85
CA ILE A 123 4.36 -10.16 -0.63
C ILE A 123 5.75 -9.92 -1.24
N MET A 124 6.71 -10.82 -0.96
CA MET A 124 8.05 -10.73 -1.56
C MET A 124 8.02 -10.84 -3.08
N ARG A 125 7.10 -11.67 -3.63
CA ARG A 125 6.89 -11.80 -5.07
C ARG A 125 6.40 -10.48 -5.68
N ASN A 126 5.49 -9.79 -5.01
CA ASN A 126 4.95 -8.50 -5.47
C ASN A 126 6.01 -7.39 -5.43
N GLU A 127 6.80 -7.28 -4.37
CA GLU A 127 7.90 -6.30 -4.27
C GLU A 127 8.92 -6.46 -5.40
N ARG A 128 9.22 -7.71 -5.77
CA ARG A 128 10.13 -7.99 -6.89
C ARG A 128 9.54 -7.51 -8.21
N MET A 129 8.24 -7.71 -8.45
CA MET A 129 7.57 -7.22 -9.64
C MET A 129 7.52 -5.69 -9.66
N GLU A 130 7.26 -5.06 -8.54
CA GLU A 130 7.29 -3.58 -8.42
C GLU A 130 8.65 -3.00 -8.82
N LYS A 131 9.74 -3.63 -8.39
CA LYS A 131 11.11 -3.25 -8.81
C LYS A 131 11.31 -3.39 -10.33
N VAL A 132 10.79 -4.48 -10.91
CA VAL A 132 10.82 -4.67 -12.37
C VAL A 132 10.06 -3.56 -13.08
N ILE A 133 8.84 -3.29 -12.69
CA ILE A 133 8.00 -2.26 -13.31
C ILE A 133 8.63 -0.86 -13.14
N ALA A 134 9.17 -0.55 -11.97
CA ALA A 134 9.88 0.71 -11.75
C ALA A 134 11.11 0.85 -12.65
N TYR A 135 11.90 -0.23 -12.82
CA TYR A 135 13.01 -0.27 -13.74
C TYR A 135 12.58 -0.05 -15.20
N LEU A 136 11.53 -0.75 -15.63
CA LEU A 136 10.98 -0.61 -16.99
C LEU A 136 10.47 0.82 -17.25
N ASN A 137 9.75 1.41 -16.31
CA ASN A 137 9.25 2.78 -16.41
C ASN A 137 10.37 3.81 -16.60
N LYS A 138 11.56 3.53 -16.07
CA LYS A 138 12.72 4.42 -16.19
C LYS A 138 13.49 4.21 -17.51
N HIS A 139 13.53 2.98 -18.00
CA HIS A 139 14.45 2.57 -19.08
C HIS A 139 13.75 2.08 -20.36
N TYR A 140 12.40 2.09 -20.47
CA TYR A 140 11.68 1.50 -21.61
C TYR A 140 12.03 2.12 -22.98
N THR A 141 12.55 3.34 -22.99
CA THR A 141 13.05 3.99 -24.23
C THR A 141 14.42 3.50 -24.67
N GLU A 142 15.16 2.84 -23.77
CA GLU A 142 16.50 2.29 -23.99
C GLU A 142 16.40 0.82 -24.43
N SER A 143 17.52 0.26 -24.88
CA SER A 143 17.61 -1.17 -25.19
C SER A 143 17.74 -1.96 -23.89
N ILE A 144 16.67 -2.60 -23.43
CA ILE A 144 16.70 -3.46 -22.24
C ILE A 144 16.85 -4.91 -22.67
N GLY A 145 17.98 -5.53 -22.28
CA GLY A 145 18.24 -6.96 -22.48
C GLY A 145 17.47 -7.84 -21.49
N LEU A 146 17.05 -9.02 -21.97
CA LEU A 146 16.41 -10.00 -21.09
C LEU A 146 17.33 -10.44 -19.96
N ASP A 147 18.61 -10.64 -20.25
CA ASP A 147 19.62 -11.05 -19.27
C ASP A 147 19.86 -9.98 -18.20
N GLU A 148 19.82 -8.73 -18.62
CA GLU A 148 19.96 -7.57 -17.73
C GLU A 148 18.84 -7.52 -16.69
N ILE A 149 17.58 -7.56 -17.14
CA ILE A 149 16.43 -7.48 -16.22
C ILE A 149 16.29 -8.75 -15.37
N ALA A 150 16.66 -9.92 -15.89
CA ALA A 150 16.70 -11.17 -15.15
C ALA A 150 17.75 -11.08 -14.02
N SER A 151 18.95 -10.58 -14.33
CA SER A 151 20.00 -10.36 -13.33
C SER A 151 19.61 -9.34 -12.28
N TYR A 152 18.94 -8.26 -12.68
CA TYR A 152 18.40 -7.24 -11.77
C TYR A 152 17.44 -7.82 -10.73
N THR A 153 16.71 -8.88 -11.09
CA THR A 153 15.77 -9.58 -10.21
C THR A 153 16.34 -10.81 -9.51
N ALA A 154 17.65 -11.06 -9.68
CA ALA A 154 18.33 -12.27 -9.22
C ALA A 154 17.65 -13.56 -9.73
N MET A 155 17.27 -13.58 -11.00
CA MET A 155 16.66 -14.72 -11.70
C MET A 155 17.47 -15.10 -12.93
N ASN A 156 17.34 -16.36 -13.36
CA ASN A 156 17.76 -16.71 -14.71
C ASN A 156 16.70 -16.26 -15.73
N PRO A 157 17.05 -16.02 -17.00
CA PRO A 157 16.13 -15.50 -18.03
C PRO A 157 14.84 -16.32 -18.19
N THR A 158 14.94 -17.63 -18.14
CA THR A 158 13.78 -18.53 -18.29
C THR A 158 12.81 -18.40 -17.12
N ALA A 159 13.33 -18.39 -15.90
CA ALA A 159 12.52 -18.18 -14.69
C ALA A 159 11.88 -16.80 -14.68
N PHE A 160 12.63 -15.78 -15.11
CA PHE A 160 12.11 -14.41 -15.23
C PHE A 160 10.96 -14.32 -16.25
N CYS A 161 11.10 -14.90 -17.44
CA CYS A 161 10.03 -14.88 -18.45
C CYS A 161 8.72 -15.48 -17.91
N ARG A 162 8.82 -16.64 -17.25
CA ARG A 162 7.64 -17.28 -16.63
C ARG A 162 7.04 -16.41 -15.52
N TYR A 163 7.88 -15.97 -14.60
CA TYR A 163 7.50 -15.09 -13.51
C TYR A 163 6.81 -13.81 -14.00
N PHE A 164 7.39 -13.16 -15.01
CA PHE A 164 6.85 -11.91 -15.57
C PHE A 164 5.48 -12.14 -16.22
N LYS A 165 5.35 -13.20 -17.03
CA LYS A 165 4.09 -13.54 -17.69
C LYS A 165 2.98 -13.92 -16.69
N GLU A 166 3.32 -14.67 -15.63
CA GLU A 166 2.39 -15.04 -14.56
C GLU A 166 1.84 -13.81 -13.82
N ASN A 167 2.64 -12.75 -13.66
CA ASN A 167 2.24 -11.56 -12.89
C ASN A 167 1.63 -10.46 -13.74
N THR A 168 1.95 -10.38 -15.05
CA THR A 168 1.49 -9.29 -15.93
C THR A 168 0.49 -9.75 -16.99
N GLY A 169 0.35 -11.06 -17.20
CA GLY A 169 -0.44 -11.64 -18.29
C GLY A 169 0.21 -11.51 -19.68
N LYS A 170 1.35 -10.82 -19.81
CA LYS A 170 2.05 -10.55 -21.08
C LYS A 170 3.49 -11.03 -21.02
N THR A 171 4.07 -11.35 -22.18
CA THR A 171 5.52 -11.57 -22.25
C THR A 171 6.27 -10.26 -22.00
N PHE A 172 7.51 -10.36 -21.58
CA PHE A 172 8.37 -9.20 -21.36
C PHE A 172 8.49 -8.30 -22.62
N LYS A 173 8.67 -8.92 -23.79
CA LYS A 173 8.77 -8.18 -25.06
C LYS A 173 7.47 -7.46 -25.41
N GLU A 174 6.33 -8.10 -25.28
CA GLU A 174 5.02 -7.48 -25.53
C GLU A 174 4.79 -6.30 -24.59
N TYR A 175 5.10 -6.46 -23.33
CA TYR A 175 4.92 -5.41 -22.33
C TYR A 175 5.77 -4.16 -22.64
N VAL A 176 7.07 -4.34 -22.92
CA VAL A 176 7.97 -3.24 -23.30
C VAL A 176 7.55 -2.58 -24.60
N LEU A 177 7.08 -3.38 -25.58
CA LEU A 177 6.55 -2.85 -26.84
C LEU A 177 5.32 -1.97 -26.62
N ASP A 178 4.38 -2.41 -25.82
CA ASP A 178 3.18 -1.63 -25.47
C ASP A 178 3.53 -0.31 -24.80
N MET A 179 4.52 -0.32 -23.88
CA MET A 179 5.00 0.91 -23.25
C MET A 179 5.58 1.89 -24.27
N ARG A 180 6.38 1.40 -25.22
CA ARG A 180 6.99 2.20 -26.29
C ARG A 180 5.95 2.76 -27.25
N ILE A 181 4.97 1.95 -27.66
CA ILE A 181 3.86 2.39 -28.50
C ILE A 181 3.04 3.47 -27.78
N GLY A 182 2.70 3.23 -26.51
CA GLY A 182 1.98 4.21 -25.71
C GLY A 182 2.72 5.53 -25.55
N TYR A 183 4.05 5.49 -25.47
CA TYR A 183 4.89 6.70 -25.46
C TYR A 183 4.90 7.39 -26.81
N ALA A 184 5.11 6.65 -27.89
CA ALA A 184 5.10 7.20 -29.25
C ALA A 184 3.77 7.89 -29.59
N CYS A 185 2.64 7.28 -29.18
CA CYS A 185 1.32 7.90 -29.37
C CYS A 185 1.11 9.22 -28.57
N LYS A 186 1.91 9.47 -27.52
CA LYS A 186 1.86 10.74 -26.78
C LYS A 186 2.73 11.82 -27.40
N LEU A 187 3.66 11.46 -28.27
CA LEU A 187 4.55 12.40 -28.96
C LEU A 187 3.96 12.90 -30.29
N LEU A 188 2.91 12.24 -30.80
CA LEU A 188 2.14 12.63 -31.99
C LEU A 188 1.00 13.57 -31.63
#